data_07f22149b25c9332ad332b9ee0de144f
#
_entry.id   07f22149b25c9332ad332b9ee0de144f
#
_cell.length_a   1.000
_cell.length_b   1.000
_cell.length_c   1.000
_cell.angle_alpha   90.00
_cell.angle_beta   90.00
_cell.angle_gamma   90.00
#
_symmetry.space_group_name_H-M   'P 1'
#
loop_
_entity.id
_entity.type
_entity.pdbx_description
1 polymer ?
#
loop_
_entity_poly.entity_id
_entity_poly.type
_entity_poly.pdbx_seq_one_letter_code
_entity_poly.pdbx_strand_id
1 'polypeptide(L)'
;MDQADQIKHRVDDEQVNRKDLKKLITVLEENYATNQEKRDQHKDEPLKYMESEERLAEQLHEIQGLAAYPERISIAVDEGLVEAALSILQHPNIDICQLCITLLYELCEKELAESHPEIVSKVLTRYQDNSIWTLLQKVIECARVDKRRKGLQDVSERTEEDMIE
;
A
#
# COMPACT_ATOMS: atom_id res chain seq x y z
N MET A 1 -29.37 -25.28 -14.14
CA MET A 1 -28.08 -25.27 -13.39
C MET A 1 -28.40 -25.61 -11.97
N ASP A 2 -27.91 -26.75 -11.49
CA ASP A 2 -28.24 -27.26 -10.16
C ASP A 2 -27.53 -26.46 -9.07
N GLN A 3 -28.10 -26.41 -7.87
CA GLN A 3 -27.49 -25.72 -6.71
C GLN A 3 -26.06 -26.22 -6.43
N ALA A 4 -25.80 -27.50 -6.65
CA ALA A 4 -24.49 -28.11 -6.53
C ALA A 4 -23.47 -27.55 -7.55
N ASP A 5 -23.90 -27.32 -8.80
CA ASP A 5 -23.06 -26.74 -9.85
C ASP A 5 -22.72 -25.26 -9.55
N GLN A 6 -23.68 -24.51 -8.98
CA GLN A 6 -23.44 -23.12 -8.59
C GLN A 6 -22.46 -23.01 -7.41
N ILE A 7 -22.57 -23.91 -6.42
CA ILE A 7 -21.64 -23.95 -5.28
C ILE A 7 -20.25 -24.30 -5.76
N LYS A 8 -20.11 -25.30 -6.63
CA LYS A 8 -18.81 -25.72 -7.17
C LYS A 8 -18.16 -24.58 -7.97
N HIS A 9 -18.91 -23.88 -8.82
CA HIS A 9 -18.39 -22.75 -9.61
C HIS A 9 -17.89 -21.62 -8.69
N ARG A 10 -18.63 -21.29 -7.62
CA ARG A 10 -18.21 -20.27 -6.63
C ARG A 10 -16.94 -20.67 -5.87
N VAL A 11 -16.81 -21.95 -5.50
CA VAL A 11 -15.60 -22.47 -4.81
C VAL A 11 -14.39 -22.43 -5.75
N ASP A 12 -14.57 -22.78 -7.02
CA ASP A 12 -13.51 -22.75 -8.02
C ASP A 12 -13.05 -21.28 -8.28
N ASP A 13 -14.02 -20.33 -8.40
CA ASP A 13 -13.73 -18.90 -8.58
C ASP A 13 -13.01 -18.30 -7.35
N GLU A 14 -13.42 -18.68 -6.14
CA GLU A 14 -12.77 -18.22 -4.91
C GLU A 14 -11.34 -18.75 -4.79
N GLN A 15 -11.08 -20.01 -5.17
CA GLN A 15 -9.74 -20.58 -5.17
C GLN A 15 -8.82 -19.92 -6.20
N VAL A 16 -9.31 -19.60 -7.39
CA VAL A 16 -8.57 -18.86 -8.42
C VAL A 16 -8.23 -17.46 -7.88
N ASN A 17 -9.20 -16.72 -7.34
CA ASN A 17 -8.99 -15.41 -6.76
C ASN A 17 -7.94 -15.44 -5.62
N ARG A 18 -8.00 -16.42 -4.74
CA ARG A 18 -7.03 -16.58 -3.63
C ARG A 18 -5.62 -16.81 -4.14
N LYS A 19 -5.44 -17.67 -5.14
CA LYS A 19 -4.12 -17.97 -5.73
C LYS A 19 -3.52 -16.73 -6.41
N ASP A 20 -4.33 -15.98 -7.13
CA ASP A 20 -3.88 -14.76 -7.82
C ASP A 20 -3.52 -13.66 -6.82
N LEU A 21 -4.33 -13.45 -5.78
CA LEU A 21 -4.05 -12.48 -4.73
C LEU A 21 -2.80 -12.82 -3.91
N LYS A 22 -2.63 -14.11 -3.58
CA LYS A 22 -1.40 -14.57 -2.93
C LYS A 22 -0.17 -14.31 -3.80
N LYS A 23 -0.25 -14.59 -5.10
CA LYS A 23 0.83 -14.28 -6.04
C LYS A 23 1.13 -12.78 -6.09
N LEU A 24 0.09 -11.94 -6.14
CA LEU A 24 0.24 -10.49 -6.14
C LEU A 24 0.99 -9.99 -4.91
N ILE A 25 0.64 -10.50 -3.71
CA ILE A 25 1.29 -10.14 -2.45
C ILE A 25 2.74 -10.66 -2.43
N THR A 26 2.98 -11.90 -2.88
CA THR A 26 4.34 -12.45 -2.99
C THR A 26 5.22 -11.58 -3.90
N VAL A 27 4.71 -11.16 -5.06
CA VAL A 27 5.45 -10.27 -5.98
C VAL A 27 5.71 -8.89 -5.35
N LEU A 28 4.79 -8.37 -4.54
CA LEU A 28 5.00 -7.13 -3.76
C LEU A 28 6.19 -7.28 -2.79
N GLU A 29 6.22 -8.37 -2.04
CA GLU A 29 7.31 -8.66 -1.10
C GLU A 29 8.66 -8.86 -1.82
N GLU A 30 8.67 -9.55 -2.95
CA GLU A 30 9.86 -9.74 -3.80
C GLU A 30 10.37 -8.42 -4.39
N ASN A 31 9.48 -7.55 -4.87
CA ASN A 31 9.86 -6.23 -5.37
C ASN A 31 10.43 -5.34 -4.26
N TYR A 32 9.84 -5.39 -3.07
CA TYR A 32 10.36 -4.67 -1.91
C TYR A 32 11.76 -5.18 -1.51
N ALA A 33 11.94 -6.48 -1.39
CA ALA A 33 13.24 -7.07 -1.09
C ALA A 33 14.30 -6.73 -2.14
N THR A 34 13.93 -6.81 -3.43
CA THR A 34 14.82 -6.45 -4.56
C THR A 34 15.23 -4.97 -4.52
N ASN A 35 14.29 -4.07 -4.20
CA ASN A 35 14.60 -2.66 -4.06
C ASN A 35 15.54 -2.40 -2.87
N GLN A 36 15.28 -3.02 -1.73
CA GLN A 36 16.15 -2.92 -0.55
C GLN A 36 17.58 -3.38 -0.87
N GLU A 37 17.73 -4.53 -1.49
CA GLU A 37 19.03 -5.06 -1.90
C GLU A 37 19.77 -4.09 -2.83
N LYS A 38 19.11 -3.56 -3.87
CA LYS A 38 19.71 -2.59 -4.79
C LYS A 38 20.11 -1.30 -4.10
N ARG A 39 19.30 -0.80 -3.16
CA ARG A 39 19.62 0.39 -2.36
C ARG A 39 20.83 0.16 -1.45
N ASP A 40 20.95 -1.02 -0.87
CA ASP A 40 22.10 -1.38 -0.04
C ASP A 40 23.41 -1.51 -0.84
N GLN A 41 23.32 -2.06 -2.05
CA GLN A 41 24.45 -2.20 -2.96
C GLN A 41 24.90 -0.87 -3.59
N HIS A 42 23.99 0.09 -3.76
CA HIS A 42 24.20 1.32 -4.53
C HIS A 42 23.79 2.58 -3.77
N LYS A 43 24.17 2.69 -2.49
CA LYS A 43 23.72 3.78 -1.58
C LYS A 43 23.93 5.19 -2.13
N ASP A 44 25.01 5.40 -2.87
CA ASP A 44 25.40 6.71 -3.41
C ASP A 44 25.00 6.87 -4.90
N GLU A 45 24.31 5.91 -5.48
CA GLU A 45 23.95 5.88 -6.90
C GLU A 45 22.44 5.70 -7.11
N PRO A 46 21.58 6.72 -6.79
CA PRO A 46 20.11 6.60 -6.84
C PRO A 46 19.55 6.05 -8.16
N LEU A 47 20.16 6.39 -9.29
CA LEU A 47 19.73 5.93 -10.61
C LEU A 47 19.75 4.39 -10.76
N LYS A 48 20.57 3.68 -9.98
CA LYS A 48 20.66 2.21 -10.08
C LYS A 48 19.51 1.47 -9.39
N TYR A 49 18.84 2.10 -8.43
CA TYR A 49 17.67 1.50 -7.76
C TYR A 49 16.34 2.16 -8.11
N MET A 50 16.34 3.28 -8.82
CA MET A 50 15.14 4.05 -9.19
C MET A 50 14.11 3.18 -9.91
N GLU A 51 14.51 2.41 -10.93
CA GLU A 51 13.61 1.51 -11.67
C GLU A 51 12.91 0.48 -10.77
N SER A 52 13.63 -0.07 -9.77
CA SER A 52 13.03 -1.03 -8.83
C SER A 52 12.07 -0.35 -7.85
N GLU A 53 12.29 0.93 -7.55
CA GLU A 53 11.43 1.74 -6.72
C GLU A 53 10.14 2.14 -7.46
N GLU A 54 10.25 2.49 -8.74
CA GLU A 54 9.10 2.73 -9.62
C GLU A 54 8.21 1.49 -9.74
N ARG A 55 8.80 0.30 -9.94
CA ARG A 55 8.05 -0.96 -9.96
C ARG A 55 7.31 -1.24 -8.65
N LEU A 56 7.94 -0.95 -7.52
CA LEU A 56 7.31 -1.10 -6.22
C LEU A 56 6.12 -0.14 -6.06
N ALA A 57 6.27 1.11 -6.52
CA ALA A 57 5.20 2.10 -6.50
C ALA A 57 4.03 1.70 -7.42
N GLU A 58 4.31 1.28 -8.64
CA GLU A 58 3.30 0.80 -9.60
C GLU A 58 2.49 -0.36 -9.02
N GLN A 59 3.16 -1.30 -8.37
CA GLN A 59 2.49 -2.45 -7.76
C GLN A 59 1.64 -2.07 -6.55
N LEU A 60 2.09 -1.12 -5.72
CA LEU A 60 1.27 -0.58 -4.63
C LEU A 60 0.01 0.09 -5.18
N HIS A 61 0.10 0.84 -6.28
CA HIS A 61 -1.06 1.43 -6.96
C HIS A 61 -2.02 0.36 -7.52
N GLU A 62 -1.49 -0.73 -8.10
CA GLU A 62 -2.32 -1.85 -8.57
C GLU A 62 -3.11 -2.47 -7.42
N ILE A 63 -2.45 -2.67 -6.27
CA ILE A 63 -3.08 -3.25 -5.07
C ILE A 63 -4.14 -2.31 -4.49
N GLN A 64 -3.93 -0.99 -4.49
CA GLN A 64 -4.94 -0.02 -4.07
C GLN A 64 -6.24 -0.17 -4.88
N GLY A 65 -6.17 -0.54 -6.15
CA GLY A 65 -7.34 -0.85 -6.97
C GLY A 65 -8.22 -1.99 -6.44
N LEU A 66 -7.71 -2.83 -5.54
CA LEU A 66 -8.51 -3.86 -4.86
C LEU A 66 -9.55 -3.28 -3.91
N ALA A 67 -9.36 -2.04 -3.43
CA ALA A 67 -10.29 -1.38 -2.51
C ALA A 67 -11.73 -1.31 -3.05
N ALA A 68 -11.90 -1.33 -4.36
CA ALA A 68 -13.20 -1.38 -5.01
C ALA A 68 -13.92 -2.75 -4.89
N TYR A 69 -13.25 -3.80 -4.37
CA TYR A 69 -13.75 -5.18 -4.36
C TYR A 69 -13.63 -5.80 -2.95
N PRO A 70 -14.62 -5.60 -2.05
CA PRO A 70 -14.54 -6.06 -0.66
C PRO A 70 -14.23 -7.55 -0.48
N GLU A 71 -14.79 -8.41 -1.33
CA GLU A 71 -14.53 -9.85 -1.29
C GLU A 71 -13.05 -10.17 -1.60
N ARG A 72 -12.40 -9.42 -2.48
CA ARG A 72 -10.98 -9.56 -2.79
C ARG A 72 -10.10 -9.04 -1.67
N ILE A 73 -10.48 -7.91 -1.05
CA ILE A 73 -9.80 -7.37 0.14
C ILE A 73 -9.78 -8.42 1.24
N SER A 74 -10.93 -9.04 1.55
CA SER A 74 -11.01 -10.05 2.61
C SER A 74 -10.00 -11.18 2.40
N ILE A 75 -9.89 -11.67 1.16
CA ILE A 75 -8.92 -12.71 0.81
C ILE A 75 -7.48 -12.18 0.89
N ALA A 76 -7.21 -10.98 0.37
CA ALA A 76 -5.87 -10.39 0.39
C ALA A 76 -5.37 -10.15 1.83
N VAL A 77 -6.24 -9.73 2.74
CA VAL A 77 -5.92 -9.58 4.17
C VAL A 77 -5.59 -10.94 4.79
N ASP A 78 -6.33 -11.99 4.44
CA ASP A 78 -6.04 -13.35 4.91
C ASP A 78 -4.71 -13.90 4.35
N GLU A 79 -4.29 -13.46 3.16
CA GLU A 79 -3.02 -13.84 2.52
C GLU A 79 -1.82 -12.95 2.90
N GLY A 80 -1.99 -11.98 3.82
CA GLY A 80 -0.88 -11.22 4.41
C GLY A 80 -0.67 -9.81 3.84
N LEU A 81 -1.65 -9.22 3.15
CA LEU A 81 -1.52 -7.88 2.58
C LEU A 81 -1.16 -6.81 3.62
N VAL A 82 -1.75 -6.88 4.82
CA VAL A 82 -1.50 -5.89 5.88
C VAL A 82 -0.06 -6.00 6.38
N GLU A 83 0.43 -7.21 6.59
CA GLU A 83 1.80 -7.48 7.04
C GLU A 83 2.83 -7.00 6.00
N ALA A 84 2.59 -7.26 4.72
CA ALA A 84 3.43 -6.79 3.62
C ALA A 84 3.47 -5.25 3.59
N ALA A 85 2.32 -4.58 3.64
CA ALA A 85 2.26 -3.11 3.66
C ALA A 85 2.96 -2.50 4.89
N LEU A 86 2.79 -3.09 6.08
CA LEU A 86 3.47 -2.65 7.30
C LEU A 86 5.00 -2.82 7.21
N SER A 87 5.47 -3.88 6.56
CA SER A 87 6.92 -4.09 6.33
C SER A 87 7.49 -3.01 5.41
N ILE A 88 6.76 -2.62 4.37
CA ILE A 88 7.17 -1.59 3.41
C ILE A 88 7.18 -0.18 4.05
N LEU A 89 6.46 0.07 5.14
CA LEU A 89 6.55 1.33 5.89
C LEU A 89 7.96 1.63 6.44
N GLN A 90 8.85 0.65 6.50
CA GLN A 90 10.26 0.86 6.84
C GLN A 90 11.08 1.42 5.67
N HIS A 91 10.48 1.57 4.49
CA HIS A 91 11.17 2.07 3.31
C HIS A 91 11.70 3.49 3.51
N PRO A 92 12.97 3.79 3.08
CA PRO A 92 13.53 5.13 3.25
C PRO A 92 12.91 6.20 2.35
N ASN A 93 12.29 5.81 1.21
CA ASN A 93 11.54 6.75 0.38
C ASN A 93 10.16 6.99 0.97
N ILE A 94 9.90 8.26 1.31
CA ILE A 94 8.66 8.68 1.95
C ILE A 94 7.44 8.54 1.01
N ASP A 95 7.62 8.64 -0.30
CA ASP A 95 6.54 8.51 -1.27
C ASP A 95 6.02 7.05 -1.31
N ILE A 96 6.90 6.07 -1.19
CA ILE A 96 6.53 4.65 -1.02
C ILE A 96 5.78 4.44 0.30
N CYS A 97 6.25 5.06 1.39
CA CYS A 97 5.54 5.00 2.67
C CYS A 97 4.14 5.61 2.59
N GLN A 98 3.96 6.72 1.86
CA GLN A 98 2.66 7.36 1.65
C GLN A 98 1.69 6.44 0.92
N LEU A 99 2.14 5.72 -0.12
CA LEU A 99 1.32 4.73 -0.82
C LEU A 99 0.85 3.62 0.13
N CYS A 100 1.73 3.12 0.98
CA CYS A 100 1.36 2.12 1.99
C CYS A 100 0.36 2.66 3.02
N ILE A 101 0.55 3.91 3.48
CA ILE A 101 -0.38 4.55 4.42
C ILE A 101 -1.76 4.71 3.77
N THR A 102 -1.81 5.14 2.50
CA THR A 102 -3.06 5.27 1.76
C THR A 102 -3.75 3.92 1.61
N LEU A 103 -3.01 2.87 1.24
CA LEU A 103 -3.56 1.51 1.17
C LEU A 103 -4.14 1.06 2.52
N LEU A 104 -3.38 1.22 3.61
CA LEU A 104 -3.83 0.83 4.95
C LEU A 104 -5.03 1.66 5.43
N TYR A 105 -5.13 2.94 5.01
CA TYR A 105 -6.28 3.79 5.28
C TYR A 105 -7.53 3.29 4.54
N GLU A 106 -7.42 3.01 3.24
CA GLU A 106 -8.52 2.49 2.41
C GLU A 106 -9.09 1.18 2.95
N LEU A 107 -8.22 0.30 3.50
CA LEU A 107 -8.64 -0.94 4.17
C LEU A 107 -9.44 -0.71 5.46
N CYS A 108 -9.45 0.51 6.00
CA CYS A 108 -10.18 0.90 7.22
C CYS A 108 -11.18 2.02 6.98
N GLU A 109 -11.46 2.37 5.70
CA GLU A 109 -12.33 3.48 5.36
C GLU A 109 -13.76 3.26 5.91
N LYS A 110 -14.43 4.38 6.21
CA LYS A 110 -15.75 4.38 6.83
C LYS A 110 -16.78 3.57 6.04
N GLU A 111 -16.80 3.71 4.71
CA GLU A 111 -17.74 3.01 3.85
C GLU A 111 -17.53 1.50 3.88
N LEU A 112 -16.27 1.05 3.90
CA LEU A 112 -15.94 -0.36 4.08
C LEU A 112 -16.31 -0.84 5.50
N ALA A 113 -16.09 -0.03 6.53
CA ALA A 113 -16.43 -0.36 7.92
C ALA A 113 -17.94 -0.46 8.15
N GLU A 114 -18.74 0.35 7.45
CA GLU A 114 -20.20 0.31 7.53
C GLU A 114 -20.79 -0.88 6.76
N SER A 115 -20.24 -1.21 5.60
CA SER A 115 -20.73 -2.29 4.71
C SER A 115 -20.15 -3.67 5.04
N HIS A 116 -18.88 -3.73 5.47
CA HIS A 116 -18.12 -4.96 5.72
C HIS A 116 -17.28 -4.87 7.01
N PRO A 117 -17.91 -4.72 8.18
CA PRO A 117 -17.21 -4.54 9.48
C PRO A 117 -16.29 -5.73 9.83
N GLU A 118 -16.58 -6.93 9.31
CA GLU A 118 -15.76 -8.13 9.50
C GLU A 118 -14.39 -8.00 8.82
N ILE A 119 -14.31 -7.34 7.67
CA ILE A 119 -13.04 -7.09 6.95
C ILE A 119 -12.19 -6.13 7.77
N VAL A 120 -12.76 -5.00 8.17
CA VAL A 120 -12.05 -3.99 8.98
C VAL A 120 -11.59 -4.58 10.31
N SER A 121 -12.42 -5.43 10.95
CA SER A 121 -12.02 -6.15 12.17
C SER A 121 -10.80 -7.05 11.93
N LYS A 122 -10.73 -7.77 10.81
CA LYS A 122 -9.55 -8.55 10.42
C LYS A 122 -8.31 -7.65 10.27
N VAL A 123 -8.43 -6.54 9.54
CA VAL A 123 -7.34 -5.57 9.34
C VAL A 123 -6.83 -5.05 10.67
N LEU A 124 -7.72 -4.58 11.55
CA LEU A 124 -7.36 -4.06 12.86
C LEU A 124 -6.70 -5.12 13.77
N THR A 125 -7.09 -6.38 13.63
CA THR A 125 -6.46 -7.48 14.36
C THR A 125 -4.99 -7.68 13.95
N ARG A 126 -4.65 -7.40 12.69
CA ARG A 126 -3.27 -7.49 12.17
C ARG A 126 -2.36 -6.33 12.64
N TYR A 127 -2.94 -5.22 13.11
CA TYR A 127 -2.18 -4.12 13.71
C TYR A 127 -1.70 -4.40 15.14
N GLN A 128 -2.05 -5.55 15.72
CA GLN A 128 -1.59 -5.93 17.06
C GLN A 128 -0.05 -6.08 17.05
N ASP A 129 0.60 -5.86 18.19
CA ASP A 129 2.04 -6.00 18.41
C ASP A 129 2.95 -4.91 17.82
N ASN A 130 2.90 -3.68 18.31
CA ASN A 130 3.84 -2.58 18.01
C ASN A 130 3.79 -2.01 16.57
N SER A 131 3.16 -2.67 15.61
CA SER A 131 3.05 -2.17 14.23
C SER A 131 2.26 -0.86 14.14
N ILE A 132 1.31 -0.62 15.03
CA ILE A 132 0.58 0.63 15.09
C ILE A 132 1.48 1.83 15.41
N TRP A 133 2.50 1.66 16.25
CA TRP A 133 3.45 2.72 16.56
C TRP A 133 4.31 3.07 15.36
N THR A 134 4.75 2.07 14.60
CA THR A 134 5.48 2.27 13.35
C THR A 134 4.62 3.03 12.34
N LEU A 135 3.36 2.63 12.17
CA LEU A 135 2.41 3.31 11.31
C LEU A 135 2.23 4.78 11.73
N LEU A 136 1.97 5.05 13.01
CA LEU A 136 1.80 6.41 13.52
C LEU A 136 3.05 7.28 13.33
N GLN A 137 4.24 6.74 13.57
CA GLN A 137 5.49 7.44 13.32
C GLN A 137 5.64 7.82 11.85
N LYS A 138 5.34 6.89 10.92
CA LYS A 138 5.41 7.16 9.48
C LYS A 138 4.34 8.13 9.01
N VAL A 139 3.13 8.07 9.52
CA VAL A 139 2.08 9.07 9.23
C VAL A 139 2.56 10.47 9.62
N ILE A 140 3.15 10.63 10.81
CA ILE A 140 3.68 11.93 11.28
C ILE A 140 4.84 12.40 10.38
N GLU A 141 5.74 11.51 9.99
CA GLU A 141 6.87 11.80 9.10
C GLU A 141 6.37 12.27 7.73
N CYS A 142 5.44 11.54 7.10
CA CYS A 142 4.82 11.90 5.83
C CYS A 142 4.14 13.27 5.89
N ALA A 143 3.34 13.52 6.94
CA ALA A 143 2.65 14.80 7.12
C ALA A 143 3.64 15.99 7.26
N ARG A 144 4.81 15.76 7.88
CA ARG A 144 5.84 16.80 7.98
C ARG A 144 6.51 17.08 6.63
N VAL A 145 6.73 16.06 5.81
CA VAL A 145 7.30 16.20 4.46
C VAL A 145 6.32 16.95 3.55
N ASP A 146 5.06 16.58 3.55
CA ASP A 146 4.03 17.25 2.75
C ASP A 146 3.89 18.73 3.10
N LYS A 147 3.94 19.07 4.39
CA LYS A 147 3.91 20.46 4.84
C LYS A 147 5.10 21.26 4.31
N ARG A 148 6.30 20.65 4.27
CA ARG A 148 7.51 21.30 3.72
C ARG A 148 7.41 21.46 2.20
N ARG A 149 6.93 20.44 1.47
CA ARG A 149 6.73 20.50 0.01
C ARG A 149 5.76 21.60 -0.37
N LYS A 150 4.60 21.70 0.31
CA LYS A 150 3.62 22.76 0.09
C LYS A 150 4.19 24.16 0.38
N GLY A 151 4.91 24.32 1.48
CA GLY A 151 5.55 25.60 1.82
C GLY A 151 6.60 26.04 0.79
N LEU A 152 7.31 25.10 0.14
CA LEU A 152 8.26 25.41 -0.93
C LEU A 152 7.54 25.80 -2.23
N GLN A 153 6.39 25.18 -2.55
CA GLN A 153 5.56 25.56 -3.69
C GLN A 153 5.00 26.95 -3.55
N ASP A 154 4.44 27.29 -2.39
CA ASP A 154 3.90 28.63 -2.09
C ASP A 154 4.96 29.74 -2.22
N VAL A 155 6.23 29.44 -1.88
CA VAL A 155 7.35 30.37 -2.05
C VAL A 155 7.74 30.51 -3.51
N SER A 156 7.75 29.40 -4.27
CA SER A 156 8.07 29.43 -5.72
C SER A 156 7.03 30.21 -6.52
N GLU A 157 5.75 30.02 -6.25
CA GLU A 157 4.67 30.73 -6.90
C GLU A 157 4.72 32.24 -6.62
N ARG A 158 4.99 32.66 -5.38
CA ARG A 158 5.16 34.08 -5.02
C ARG A 158 6.35 34.74 -5.72
N THR A 159 7.49 34.02 -5.82
CA THR A 159 8.67 34.57 -6.52
C THR A 159 8.47 34.69 -8.02
N GLU A 160 7.63 33.86 -8.64
CA GLU A 160 7.27 33.99 -10.05
C GLU A 160 6.32 35.18 -10.29
N GLU A 161 5.35 35.44 -9.40
CA GLU A 161 4.46 36.59 -9.46
C GLU A 161 5.21 37.91 -9.29
N ASP A 162 6.16 37.98 -8.34
CA ASP A 162 6.99 39.17 -8.07
C ASP A 162 8.00 39.48 -9.22
N MET A 163 8.26 38.54 -10.12
CA MET A 163 9.13 38.81 -11.31
C MET A 163 8.38 39.27 -12.55
N ILE A 164 7.05 39.31 -12.52
CA ILE A 164 6.20 39.70 -13.66
C ILE A 164 5.70 41.16 -13.52
N GLU A 165 5.89 41.80 -12.37
CA GLU A 165 5.66 43.25 -12.17
C GLU A 165 6.95 44.05 -12.49
#